data_007f6de5c70769083d8285dd1b269635
#
_entry.id   007f6de5c70769083d8285dd1b269635
#
_cell.length_a   1.000
_cell.length_b   1.000
_cell.length_c   1.000
_cell.angle_alpha   90.00
_cell.angle_beta   90.00
_cell.angle_gamma   90.00
#
_symmetry.space_group_name_H-M   'P 1'
#
loop_
_entity.id
_entity.type
_entity.pdbx_description
1 polymer ?
#
loop_
_entity_poly.entity_id
_entity_poly.type
_entity_poly.pdbx_seq_one_letter_code
_entity_poly.pdbx_strand_id
1 'polypeptide(L)'
;MRNIIIFDDNETRRQLLPLTHTRPIAKIRIGVTTIGEKWQNMLGEARYSWLTASYLQEKFPLLAEGTNLMIAGHVLPSPTLAKQVLALGEGEAIIDGEQVIAFNGKPEDFDNRQFTKTHAPAEQPSRINKLYDIFELNSKAICDDFALITQGRKSQPIPDTATVIGDASQIFLEVGASVDGAFLNTKKGPIYIGKDVEIMECACIRGPFAACHDAKVKIGAKIYEGTTLGPFCKVRGEVEN
;
A
#
# COMPACT_ATOMS: atom_id res chain seq x y z
N MET A 1 -4.72 -20.70 -13.01
CA MET A 1 -4.62 -19.56 -12.06
C MET A 1 -3.38 -18.79 -12.46
N ARG A 2 -3.44 -17.44 -12.51
CA ARG A 2 -2.27 -16.64 -12.94
C ARG A 2 -1.21 -16.68 -11.84
N ASN A 3 0.09 -16.80 -12.21
CA ASN A 3 1.19 -16.73 -11.27
C ASN A 3 1.82 -15.33 -11.34
N ILE A 4 1.88 -14.64 -10.22
CA ILE A 4 2.37 -13.27 -10.11
C ILE A 4 3.58 -13.24 -9.18
N ILE A 5 4.70 -12.76 -9.69
CA ILE A 5 5.94 -12.57 -8.93
C ILE A 5 6.16 -11.07 -8.74
N ILE A 6 6.18 -10.61 -7.48
CA ILE A 6 6.56 -9.24 -7.19
C ILE A 6 8.05 -9.23 -6.88
N PHE A 7 8.83 -8.50 -7.70
CA PHE A 7 10.28 -8.52 -7.60
C PHE A 7 10.85 -7.25 -6.97
N ASP A 8 11.92 -7.42 -6.22
CA ASP A 8 12.74 -6.32 -5.71
C ASP A 8 13.76 -5.90 -6.76
N ASP A 9 13.82 -4.61 -7.09
CA ASP A 9 14.95 -4.00 -7.74
C ASP A 9 16.09 -3.82 -6.73
N ASN A 10 17.29 -4.26 -7.08
CA ASN A 10 18.44 -4.29 -6.16
C ASN A 10 18.90 -2.89 -5.73
N GLU A 11 18.86 -1.92 -6.63
CA GLU A 11 19.25 -0.54 -6.32
C GLU A 11 18.21 0.10 -5.40
N THR A 12 16.95 0.04 -5.78
CA THR A 12 15.84 0.55 -4.96
C THR A 12 15.83 -0.11 -3.58
N ARG A 13 16.09 -1.41 -3.51
CA ARG A 13 16.19 -2.14 -2.23
C ARG A 13 17.26 -1.54 -1.31
N ARG A 14 18.43 -1.15 -1.85
CA ARG A 14 19.50 -0.51 -1.09
C ARG A 14 19.12 0.90 -0.62
N GLN A 15 18.43 1.67 -1.47
CA GLN A 15 17.97 3.02 -1.16
C GLN A 15 16.90 3.05 -0.05
N LEU A 16 16.17 1.93 0.11
CA LEU A 16 15.11 1.78 1.12
C LEU A 16 15.58 1.12 2.42
N LEU A 17 16.89 0.93 2.60
CA LEU A 17 17.43 0.50 3.89
C LEU A 17 17.19 1.58 4.96
N PRO A 18 16.91 1.19 6.24
CA PRO A 18 16.92 -0.18 6.79
C PRO A 18 15.61 -0.96 6.61
N LEU A 19 14.55 -0.39 6.04
CA LEU A 19 13.21 -1.01 5.98
C LEU A 19 13.21 -2.36 5.24
N THR A 20 14.08 -2.50 4.24
CA THR A 20 14.20 -3.70 3.40
C THR A 20 15.11 -4.79 3.98
N HIS A 21 15.72 -4.59 5.17
CA HIS A 21 16.51 -5.64 5.81
C HIS A 21 15.71 -6.91 6.12
N THR A 22 14.47 -6.77 6.56
CA THR A 22 13.66 -7.88 7.08
C THR A 22 12.48 -8.24 6.19
N ARG A 23 12.33 -7.57 5.04
CA ARG A 23 11.17 -7.75 4.15
C ARG A 23 11.46 -7.35 2.71
N PRO A 24 10.73 -7.90 1.72
CA PRO A 24 10.70 -7.39 0.35
C PRO A 24 10.16 -5.97 0.30
N ILE A 25 10.52 -5.20 -0.74
CA ILE A 25 10.01 -3.84 -0.96
C ILE A 25 8.47 -3.83 -0.97
N ALA A 26 7.86 -4.79 -1.65
CA ALA A 26 6.39 -4.90 -1.72
C ALA A 26 5.68 -5.09 -0.37
N LYS A 27 6.41 -5.42 0.71
CA LYS A 27 5.90 -5.49 2.08
C LYS A 27 6.06 -4.19 2.87
N ILE A 28 6.55 -3.12 2.23
CA ILE A 28 6.50 -1.77 2.81
C ILE A 28 5.06 -1.27 2.72
N ARG A 29 4.59 -0.71 3.83
CA ARG A 29 3.27 -0.09 3.92
C ARG A 29 3.34 1.37 3.50
N ILE A 30 2.40 1.77 2.66
CA ILE A 30 2.14 3.15 2.28
C ILE A 30 0.64 3.29 2.08
N GLY A 31 0.01 4.28 2.70
CA GLY A 31 -1.45 4.30 2.83
C GLY A 31 -1.94 3.25 3.83
N VAL A 32 -3.10 2.67 3.59
CA VAL A 32 -3.73 1.65 4.46
C VAL A 32 -3.07 0.28 4.29
N THR A 33 -2.61 -0.04 3.10
CA THR A 33 -2.12 -1.37 2.72
C THR A 33 -0.63 -1.35 2.32
N THR A 34 0.01 -2.52 2.29
CA THR A 34 1.35 -2.67 1.69
C THR A 34 1.27 -2.57 0.16
N ILE A 35 2.39 -2.28 -0.50
CA ILE A 35 2.43 -2.21 -1.97
C ILE A 35 1.96 -3.53 -2.59
N GLY A 36 2.38 -4.66 -2.03
CA GLY A 36 1.95 -5.98 -2.50
C GLY A 36 0.45 -6.20 -2.34
N GLU A 37 -0.14 -5.79 -1.22
CA GLU A 37 -1.60 -5.86 -0.99
C GLU A 37 -2.36 -4.95 -1.96
N LYS A 38 -1.83 -3.76 -2.31
CA LYS A 38 -2.43 -2.90 -3.35
C LYS A 38 -2.51 -3.62 -4.70
N TRP A 39 -1.43 -4.27 -5.11
CA TRP A 39 -1.43 -5.08 -6.33
C TRP A 39 -2.42 -6.24 -6.26
N GLN A 40 -2.49 -6.95 -5.12
CA GLN A 40 -3.46 -8.03 -4.90
C GLN A 40 -4.91 -7.52 -5.03
N ASN A 41 -5.22 -6.38 -4.41
CA ASN A 41 -6.55 -5.78 -4.46
C ASN A 41 -6.96 -5.37 -5.89
N MET A 42 -6.01 -4.94 -6.72
CA MET A 42 -6.29 -4.51 -8.09
C MET A 42 -6.29 -5.65 -9.13
N LEU A 43 -5.44 -6.66 -8.95
CA LEU A 43 -5.31 -7.76 -9.90
C LEU A 43 -6.20 -8.97 -9.55
N GLY A 44 -6.71 -9.03 -8.32
CA GLY A 44 -7.61 -10.07 -7.86
C GLY A 44 -6.94 -11.39 -7.52
N GLU A 45 -7.69 -12.49 -7.64
CA GLU A 45 -7.24 -13.82 -7.27
C GLU A 45 -6.15 -14.34 -8.21
N ALA A 46 -4.96 -14.56 -7.65
CA ALA A 46 -3.79 -15.12 -8.31
C ALA A 46 -2.86 -15.76 -7.26
N ARG A 47 -1.87 -16.51 -7.70
CA ARG A 47 -0.81 -16.98 -6.83
C ARG A 47 0.30 -15.94 -6.77
N TYR A 48 0.53 -15.38 -5.58
CA TYR A 48 1.53 -14.33 -5.37
C TYR A 48 2.78 -14.87 -4.68
N SER A 49 3.95 -14.47 -5.18
CA SER A 49 5.25 -14.80 -4.60
C SER A 49 6.24 -13.65 -4.78
N TRP A 50 7.43 -13.75 -4.17
CA TRP A 50 8.38 -12.64 -4.12
C TRP A 50 9.76 -13.06 -4.63
N LEU A 51 10.29 -12.31 -5.60
CA LEU A 51 11.69 -12.38 -5.98
C LEU A 51 12.45 -11.29 -5.21
N THR A 52 13.14 -11.69 -4.16
CA THR A 52 13.84 -10.81 -3.21
C THR A 52 15.21 -11.37 -2.83
N ALA A 53 15.93 -10.72 -1.92
CA ALA A 53 17.23 -11.17 -1.46
C ALA A 53 17.19 -12.62 -0.92
N SER A 54 18.23 -13.40 -1.22
CA SER A 54 18.28 -14.84 -0.93
C SER A 54 18.00 -15.19 0.53
N TYR A 55 18.50 -14.41 1.48
CA TYR A 55 18.28 -14.63 2.91
C TYR A 55 16.82 -14.41 3.37
N LEU A 56 15.99 -13.78 2.56
CA LEU A 56 14.55 -13.61 2.82
C LEU A 56 13.68 -14.70 2.19
N GLN A 57 14.23 -15.55 1.31
CA GLN A 57 13.46 -16.52 0.55
C GLN A 57 12.79 -17.59 1.42
N GLU A 58 13.35 -17.92 2.59
CA GLU A 58 12.71 -18.84 3.53
C GLU A 58 11.35 -18.32 4.00
N LYS A 59 11.27 -17.00 4.32
CA LYS A 59 10.04 -16.35 4.78
C LYS A 59 9.14 -15.87 3.63
N PHE A 60 9.74 -15.50 2.52
CA PHE A 60 9.09 -14.95 1.34
C PHE A 60 9.49 -15.74 0.10
N PRO A 61 8.95 -16.97 -0.09
CA PRO A 61 9.40 -17.86 -1.14
C PRO A 61 9.07 -17.34 -2.53
N LEU A 62 9.97 -17.59 -3.47
CA LEU A 62 9.71 -17.47 -4.89
C LEU A 62 9.03 -18.75 -5.39
N LEU A 63 7.92 -18.59 -6.08
CA LEU A 63 7.17 -19.68 -6.69
C LEU A 63 7.05 -19.37 -8.20
N ALA A 64 8.08 -19.75 -8.95
CA ALA A 64 8.10 -19.55 -10.39
C ALA A 64 7.45 -20.73 -11.15
N GLU A 65 6.76 -20.41 -12.23
CA GLU A 65 6.18 -21.35 -13.20
C GLU A 65 6.78 -21.09 -14.59
N GLY A 66 6.30 -21.78 -15.61
CA GLY A 66 6.80 -21.57 -16.98
C GLY A 66 6.62 -20.12 -17.45
N THR A 67 5.42 -19.54 -17.26
CA THR A 67 5.13 -18.12 -17.57
C THR A 67 4.60 -17.43 -16.33
N ASN A 68 5.16 -16.27 -16.02
CA ASN A 68 4.84 -15.50 -14.82
C ASN A 68 4.61 -14.03 -15.17
N LEU A 69 3.66 -13.41 -14.49
CA LEU A 69 3.52 -11.96 -14.51
C LEU A 69 4.40 -11.36 -13.41
N MET A 70 5.52 -10.75 -13.80
CA MET A 70 6.50 -10.16 -12.90
C MET A 70 6.23 -8.67 -12.74
N ILE A 71 6.21 -8.14 -11.51
CA ILE A 71 5.85 -6.75 -11.22
C ILE A 71 6.86 -6.15 -10.24
N ALA A 72 7.34 -4.93 -10.50
CA ALA A 72 8.28 -4.24 -9.64
C ALA A 72 7.64 -3.87 -8.29
N GLY A 73 8.25 -4.33 -7.20
CA GLY A 73 7.73 -4.19 -5.82
C GLY A 73 7.75 -2.77 -5.26
N HIS A 74 8.45 -1.84 -5.90
CA HIS A 74 8.53 -0.43 -5.50
C HIS A 74 7.50 0.47 -6.21
N VAL A 75 6.75 -0.09 -7.16
CA VAL A 75 5.75 0.64 -7.96
C VAL A 75 4.37 0.48 -7.34
N LEU A 76 3.70 1.60 -7.10
CA LEU A 76 2.32 1.63 -6.64
C LEU A 76 1.40 1.42 -7.84
N PRO A 77 0.42 0.51 -7.73
CA PRO A 77 -0.54 0.32 -8.82
C PRO A 77 -1.51 1.49 -8.93
N SER A 78 -1.94 1.71 -10.16
CA SER A 78 -3.14 2.48 -10.49
C SER A 78 -4.09 1.63 -11.34
N PRO A 79 -5.37 1.99 -11.48
CA PRO A 79 -6.29 1.26 -12.35
C PRO A 79 -5.81 1.19 -13.82
N THR A 80 -5.19 2.25 -14.31
CA THR A 80 -4.64 2.32 -15.69
C THR A 80 -3.44 1.36 -15.83
N LEU A 81 -2.48 1.45 -14.92
CA LEU A 81 -1.30 0.60 -14.93
C LEU A 81 -1.67 -0.88 -14.73
N ALA A 82 -2.60 -1.19 -13.82
CA ALA A 82 -3.05 -2.56 -13.59
C ALA A 82 -3.69 -3.18 -14.84
N LYS A 83 -4.51 -2.42 -15.58
CA LYS A 83 -5.08 -2.87 -16.88
C LYS A 83 -3.98 -3.12 -17.89
N GLN A 84 -2.99 -2.24 -18.00
CA GLN A 84 -1.86 -2.41 -18.93
C GLN A 84 -1.02 -3.65 -18.56
N VAL A 85 -0.73 -3.87 -17.28
CA VAL A 85 -0.01 -5.05 -16.78
C VAL A 85 -0.77 -6.34 -17.10
N LEU A 86 -2.10 -6.35 -16.92
CA LEU A 86 -2.94 -7.52 -17.23
C LEU A 86 -3.03 -7.83 -18.73
N ALA A 87 -2.79 -6.84 -19.59
CA ALA A 87 -2.86 -6.95 -21.04
C ALA A 87 -1.54 -7.41 -21.68
N LEU A 88 -0.45 -7.55 -20.92
CA LEU A 88 0.84 -8.01 -21.43
C LEU A 88 0.74 -9.44 -22.00
N GLY A 89 1.14 -9.59 -23.28
CA GLY A 89 1.38 -10.89 -23.91
C GLY A 89 2.66 -11.54 -23.42
N GLU A 90 2.88 -12.80 -23.76
CA GLU A 90 4.11 -13.51 -23.40
C GLU A 90 5.34 -12.86 -24.07
N GLY A 91 6.39 -12.65 -23.27
CA GLY A 91 7.61 -11.95 -23.68
C GLY A 91 7.49 -10.42 -23.68
N GLU A 92 6.33 -9.84 -23.38
CA GLU A 92 6.15 -8.39 -23.37
C GLU A 92 6.49 -7.76 -22.00
N ALA A 93 7.06 -6.55 -22.04
CA ALA A 93 7.43 -5.78 -20.84
C ALA A 93 6.90 -4.35 -20.88
N ILE A 94 6.63 -3.78 -19.69
CA ILE A 94 6.44 -2.34 -19.49
C ILE A 94 7.75 -1.80 -18.90
N ILE A 95 8.34 -0.82 -19.57
CA ILE A 95 9.63 -0.24 -19.19
C ILE A 95 9.51 1.29 -19.11
N ASP A 96 10.04 1.88 -18.03
CA ASP A 96 10.18 3.33 -17.88
C ASP A 96 11.65 3.70 -17.70
N GLY A 97 12.24 4.29 -18.74
CA GLY A 97 13.68 4.46 -18.83
C GLY A 97 14.42 3.13 -18.83
N GLU A 98 15.24 2.89 -17.82
CA GLU A 98 15.98 1.63 -17.64
C GLU A 98 15.25 0.63 -16.72
N GLN A 99 14.18 1.07 -16.03
CA GLN A 99 13.47 0.26 -15.03
C GLN A 99 12.36 -0.58 -15.67
N VAL A 100 12.37 -1.88 -15.39
CA VAL A 100 11.26 -2.76 -15.72
C VAL A 100 10.17 -2.58 -14.67
N ILE A 101 8.98 -2.16 -15.10
CA ILE A 101 7.79 -2.02 -14.26
C ILE A 101 7.04 -3.35 -14.15
N ALA A 102 6.86 -4.01 -15.29
CA ALA A 102 6.25 -5.34 -15.35
C ALA A 102 6.76 -6.12 -16.57
N PHE A 103 6.72 -7.44 -16.45
CA PHE A 103 7.09 -8.36 -17.53
C PHE A 103 6.19 -9.60 -17.45
N ASN A 104 5.77 -10.14 -18.57
CA ASN A 104 5.04 -11.39 -18.64
C ASN A 104 5.85 -12.43 -19.42
N GLY A 105 6.39 -13.45 -18.74
CA GLY A 105 7.22 -14.45 -19.39
C GLY A 105 7.98 -15.35 -18.41
N LYS A 106 9.07 -15.92 -18.89
CA LYS A 106 9.93 -16.82 -18.09
C LYS A 106 10.90 -16.00 -17.22
N PRO A 107 11.22 -16.44 -16.00
CA PRO A 107 12.20 -15.76 -15.15
C PRO A 107 13.57 -15.59 -15.83
N GLU A 108 14.01 -16.55 -16.62
CA GLU A 108 15.30 -16.51 -17.35
C GLU A 108 15.33 -15.39 -18.38
N ASP A 109 14.23 -15.16 -19.11
CA ASP A 109 14.11 -14.07 -20.08
C ASP A 109 14.10 -12.71 -19.38
N PHE A 110 13.49 -12.63 -18.19
CA PHE A 110 13.53 -11.45 -17.35
C PHE A 110 14.95 -11.10 -16.89
N ASP A 111 15.69 -12.09 -16.37
CA ASP A 111 17.06 -11.90 -15.87
C ASP A 111 18.03 -11.48 -17.00
N ASN A 112 17.83 -12.01 -18.20
CA ASN A 112 18.61 -11.69 -19.39
C ASN A 112 18.09 -10.46 -20.17
N ARG A 113 17.01 -9.83 -19.70
CA ARG A 113 16.30 -8.73 -20.39
C ARG A 113 15.93 -9.05 -21.84
N GLN A 114 15.52 -10.29 -22.10
CA GLN A 114 15.10 -10.75 -23.41
C GLN A 114 13.59 -10.52 -23.59
N PHE A 115 13.23 -9.32 -24.00
CA PHE A 115 11.83 -8.93 -24.21
C PHE A 115 11.52 -8.96 -25.70
N THR A 116 10.43 -9.61 -26.10
CA THR A 116 9.95 -9.65 -27.49
C THR A 116 9.37 -8.31 -27.91
N LYS A 117 8.76 -7.58 -26.95
CA LYS A 117 8.19 -6.27 -27.15
C LYS A 117 8.18 -5.47 -25.87
N THR A 118 8.45 -4.18 -25.97
CA THR A 118 8.43 -3.26 -24.83
C THR A 118 7.37 -2.17 -25.03
N HIS A 119 6.74 -1.77 -23.95
CA HIS A 119 5.76 -0.72 -23.89
C HIS A 119 6.19 0.33 -22.88
N ALA A 120 5.95 1.60 -23.16
CA ALA A 120 6.02 2.62 -22.13
C ALA A 120 4.80 2.52 -21.21
N PRO A 121 4.90 2.92 -19.92
CA PRO A 121 3.74 2.99 -19.07
C PRO A 121 2.74 4.01 -19.61
N ALA A 122 1.45 3.69 -19.54
CA ALA A 122 0.38 4.55 -20.07
C ALA A 122 0.23 5.87 -19.27
N GLU A 123 0.76 5.90 -18.06
CA GLU A 123 0.87 7.09 -17.21
C GLU A 123 2.13 7.01 -16.38
N GLN A 124 2.60 8.14 -15.84
CA GLN A 124 3.79 8.14 -14.96
C GLN A 124 3.51 7.35 -13.68
N PRO A 125 4.18 6.22 -13.43
CA PRO A 125 3.91 5.41 -12.25
C PRO A 125 4.38 6.10 -10.96
N SER A 126 3.54 6.10 -9.93
CA SER A 126 3.98 6.45 -8.58
C SER A 126 4.89 5.33 -8.05
N ARG A 127 6.04 5.68 -7.47
CA ARG A 127 7.02 4.70 -6.98
C ARG A 127 7.76 5.20 -5.75
N ILE A 128 8.22 4.28 -4.92
CA ILE A 128 9.10 4.57 -3.79
C ILE A 128 10.53 4.16 -4.17
N ASN A 129 11.38 5.12 -4.45
CA ASN A 129 12.81 4.90 -4.74
C ASN A 129 13.67 5.21 -3.52
N LYS A 130 13.20 6.08 -2.63
CA LYS A 130 13.89 6.54 -1.43
C LYS A 130 12.97 6.56 -0.22
N LEU A 131 13.52 6.62 0.97
CA LEU A 131 12.75 6.59 2.22
C LEU A 131 11.74 7.73 2.33
N TYR A 132 12.07 8.92 1.84
CA TYR A 132 11.18 10.07 1.91
C TYR A 132 9.96 9.97 0.97
N ASP A 133 10.05 9.19 -0.12
CA ASP A 133 8.90 8.96 -1.02
C ASP A 133 7.73 8.31 -0.28
N ILE A 134 8.04 7.58 0.81
CA ILE A 134 7.01 6.89 1.61
C ILE A 134 6.08 7.91 2.25
N PHE A 135 6.61 8.96 2.90
CA PHE A 135 5.76 9.95 3.53
C PHE A 135 5.19 10.96 2.52
N GLU A 136 5.94 11.34 1.49
CA GLU A 136 5.46 12.25 0.45
C GLU A 136 4.23 11.68 -0.29
N LEU A 137 4.24 10.38 -0.58
CA LEU A 137 3.14 9.71 -1.28
C LEU A 137 2.03 9.23 -0.33
N ASN A 138 2.26 9.22 1.00
CA ASN A 138 1.36 8.55 1.94
C ASN A 138 -0.05 9.16 1.95
N SER A 139 -0.18 10.48 1.91
CA SER A 139 -1.49 11.15 1.87
C SER A 139 -2.33 10.69 0.67
N LYS A 140 -1.71 10.67 -0.52
CA LYS A 140 -2.38 10.19 -1.74
C LYS A 140 -2.72 8.71 -1.63
N ALA A 141 -1.78 7.90 -1.13
CA ALA A 141 -1.98 6.46 -0.97
C ALA A 141 -3.12 6.13 0.01
N ILE A 142 -3.30 6.92 1.08
CA ILE A 142 -4.44 6.76 2.00
C ILE A 142 -5.76 7.04 1.26
N CYS A 143 -5.82 8.11 0.45
CA CYS A 143 -7.03 8.45 -0.30
C CYS A 143 -7.38 7.37 -1.32
N ASP A 144 -6.40 6.90 -2.09
CA ASP A 144 -6.58 5.87 -3.11
C ASP A 144 -7.03 4.54 -2.47
N ASP A 145 -6.39 4.13 -1.37
CA ASP A 145 -6.77 2.93 -0.62
C ASP A 145 -8.17 3.06 -0.02
N PHE A 146 -8.48 4.20 0.60
CA PHE A 146 -9.80 4.43 1.18
C PHE A 146 -10.89 4.22 0.13
N ALA A 147 -10.75 4.83 -1.04
CA ALA A 147 -11.72 4.68 -2.11
C ALA A 147 -11.88 3.21 -2.57
N LEU A 148 -10.76 2.48 -2.68
CA LEU A 148 -10.77 1.09 -3.15
C LEU A 148 -11.34 0.12 -2.11
N ILE A 149 -10.84 0.20 -0.85
CA ILE A 149 -11.17 -0.81 0.17
C ILE A 149 -12.52 -0.59 0.83
N THR A 150 -13.09 0.63 0.75
CA THR A 150 -14.43 0.92 1.30
C THR A 150 -15.54 0.81 0.26
N GLN A 151 -15.20 0.68 -1.02
CA GLN A 151 -16.16 0.61 -2.11
C GLN A 151 -17.19 -0.51 -1.90
N GLY A 152 -18.49 -0.15 -1.89
CA GLY A 152 -19.58 -1.09 -1.70
C GLY A 152 -19.73 -1.67 -0.29
N ARG A 153 -18.91 -1.19 0.67
CA ARG A 153 -18.92 -1.65 2.07
C ARG A 153 -19.62 -0.62 2.98
N LYS A 154 -20.14 -1.08 4.10
CA LYS A 154 -20.79 -0.25 5.09
C LYS A 154 -19.88 -0.06 6.31
N SER A 155 -19.65 1.19 6.68
CA SER A 155 -18.95 1.56 7.92
C SER A 155 -19.77 1.20 9.15
N GLN A 156 -19.10 0.90 10.26
CA GLN A 156 -19.73 0.96 11.58
C GLN A 156 -20.19 2.40 11.86
N PRO A 157 -21.23 2.62 12.69
CA PRO A 157 -21.69 3.95 13.04
C PRO A 157 -20.60 4.72 13.81
N ILE A 158 -20.49 6.01 13.52
CA ILE A 158 -19.65 6.91 14.31
C ILE A 158 -20.34 7.13 15.65
N PRO A 159 -19.68 6.91 16.81
CA PRO A 159 -20.28 7.15 18.12
C PRO A 159 -20.67 8.59 18.35
N ASP A 160 -21.77 8.84 19.06
CA ASP A 160 -22.27 10.18 19.39
C ASP A 160 -21.28 10.99 20.26
N THR A 161 -20.35 10.33 20.95
CA THR A 161 -19.28 10.96 21.72
C THR A 161 -18.19 11.57 20.85
N ALA A 162 -18.07 11.15 19.57
CA ALA A 162 -17.07 11.69 18.64
C ALA A 162 -17.57 12.96 17.96
N THR A 163 -16.69 13.95 17.83
CA THR A 163 -16.96 15.19 17.11
C THR A 163 -16.41 15.12 15.69
N VAL A 164 -17.30 15.17 14.68
CA VAL A 164 -16.90 15.19 13.26
C VAL A 164 -16.81 16.64 12.77
N ILE A 165 -15.67 16.97 12.14
CA ILE A 165 -15.43 18.26 11.49
C ILE A 165 -15.24 18.03 10.00
N GLY A 166 -16.26 18.31 9.20
CA GLY A 166 -16.26 18.05 7.75
C GLY A 166 -17.31 17.01 7.36
N ASP A 167 -17.02 16.20 6.36
CA ASP A 167 -17.94 15.21 5.80
C ASP A 167 -17.79 13.86 6.52
N ALA A 168 -18.84 13.43 7.22
CA ALA A 168 -18.88 12.14 7.92
C ALA A 168 -18.78 10.94 6.97
N SER A 169 -19.17 11.07 5.70
CA SER A 169 -19.03 10.01 4.69
C SER A 169 -17.58 9.67 4.35
N GLN A 170 -16.65 10.54 4.70
CA GLN A 170 -15.20 10.35 4.57
C GLN A 170 -14.59 9.63 5.79
N ILE A 171 -15.41 9.09 6.69
CA ILE A 171 -14.95 8.30 7.83
C ILE A 171 -15.44 6.88 7.66
N PHE A 172 -14.52 5.92 7.76
CA PHE A 172 -14.85 4.50 7.71
C PHE A 172 -14.30 3.79 8.96
N LEU A 173 -15.20 3.18 9.71
CA LEU A 173 -14.90 2.38 10.89
C LEU A 173 -15.14 0.91 10.57
N GLU A 174 -14.11 0.08 10.76
CA GLU A 174 -14.23 -1.37 10.67
C GLU A 174 -14.88 -1.96 11.94
N VAL A 175 -15.26 -3.23 11.86
CA VAL A 175 -15.82 -3.97 12.98
C VAL A 175 -14.86 -4.00 14.17
N GLY A 176 -15.36 -3.73 15.37
CA GLY A 176 -14.58 -3.70 16.61
C GLY A 176 -13.83 -2.38 16.85
N ALA A 177 -13.84 -1.44 15.92
CA ALA A 177 -13.24 -0.13 16.12
C ALA A 177 -14.03 0.65 17.19
N SER A 178 -13.34 1.30 18.13
CA SER A 178 -13.90 2.23 19.11
C SER A 178 -13.32 3.63 18.96
N VAL A 179 -14.17 4.65 19.12
CA VAL A 179 -13.80 6.06 19.08
C VAL A 179 -14.53 6.79 20.19
N ASP A 180 -13.82 7.13 21.25
CA ASP A 180 -14.41 7.69 22.46
C ASP A 180 -14.01 9.15 22.64
N GLY A 181 -14.98 10.10 22.51
CA GLY A 181 -14.76 11.51 22.78
C GLY A 181 -13.64 12.18 21.97
N ALA A 182 -13.41 11.72 20.73
CA ALA A 182 -12.34 12.19 19.84
C ALA A 182 -12.87 13.18 18.80
N PHE A 183 -11.95 14.01 18.23
CA PHE A 183 -12.22 14.92 17.12
C PHE A 183 -11.69 14.33 15.81
N LEU A 184 -12.57 14.13 14.83
CA LEU A 184 -12.26 13.56 13.52
C LEU A 184 -12.49 14.64 12.45
N ASN A 185 -11.40 15.15 11.84
CA ASN A 185 -11.47 16.23 10.86
C ASN A 185 -11.15 15.74 9.45
N THR A 186 -12.16 15.67 8.59
CA THR A 186 -12.09 15.17 7.21
C THR A 186 -11.93 16.27 6.16
N LYS A 187 -11.71 17.54 6.55
CA LYS A 187 -11.64 18.67 5.59
C LYS A 187 -10.57 18.52 4.52
N LYS A 188 -9.48 17.78 4.79
CA LYS A 188 -8.37 17.57 3.85
C LYS A 188 -8.33 16.14 3.26
N GLY A 189 -9.13 15.23 3.78
CA GLY A 189 -9.18 13.87 3.25
C GLY A 189 -9.81 12.86 4.22
N PRO A 190 -9.90 11.58 3.79
CA PRO A 190 -10.61 10.56 4.53
C PRO A 190 -9.90 10.10 5.80
N ILE A 191 -10.67 9.48 6.69
CA ILE A 191 -10.18 8.83 7.91
C ILE A 191 -10.61 7.37 7.88
N TYR A 192 -9.63 6.44 7.83
CA TYR A 192 -9.85 5.01 7.91
C TYR A 192 -9.44 4.47 9.28
N ILE A 193 -10.38 3.86 9.98
CA ILE A 193 -10.17 3.26 11.30
C ILE A 193 -10.41 1.76 11.17
N GLY A 194 -9.32 1.01 11.20
CA GLY A 194 -9.25 -0.42 10.96
C GLY A 194 -9.90 -1.26 12.07
N LYS A 195 -9.96 -2.56 11.84
CA LYS A 195 -10.54 -3.53 12.75
C LYS A 195 -9.88 -3.47 14.13
N ASP A 196 -10.69 -3.48 15.19
CA ASP A 196 -10.25 -3.48 16.59
C ASP A 196 -9.31 -2.32 16.98
N VAL A 197 -9.35 -1.21 16.22
CA VAL A 197 -8.62 0.02 16.54
C VAL A 197 -9.32 0.73 17.70
N GLU A 198 -8.53 1.26 18.64
CA GLU A 198 -9.00 2.05 19.78
C GLU A 198 -8.49 3.49 19.68
N ILE A 199 -9.42 4.45 19.55
CA ILE A 199 -9.14 5.88 19.59
C ILE A 199 -9.74 6.45 20.88
N MET A 200 -8.85 6.85 21.80
CA MET A 200 -9.21 7.29 23.13
C MET A 200 -9.59 8.77 23.17
N GLU A 201 -10.10 9.19 24.31
CA GLU A 201 -10.69 10.50 24.57
C GLU A 201 -9.74 11.66 24.25
N CYS A 202 -10.31 12.75 23.78
CA CYS A 202 -9.61 14.00 23.44
C CYS A 202 -8.55 13.83 22.35
N ALA A 203 -8.50 12.71 21.64
CA ALA A 203 -7.63 12.58 20.47
C ALA A 203 -8.13 13.50 19.34
N CYS A 204 -7.22 14.21 18.68
CA CYS A 204 -7.52 15.08 17.54
C CYS A 204 -6.87 14.51 16.29
N ILE A 205 -7.66 14.04 15.33
CA ILE A 205 -7.20 13.37 14.12
C ILE A 205 -7.61 14.18 12.89
N ARG A 206 -6.65 14.45 12.02
CA ARG A 206 -6.87 15.11 10.72
C ARG A 206 -6.60 14.14 9.59
N GLY A 207 -7.58 13.98 8.70
CA GLY A 207 -7.40 13.22 7.46
C GLY A 207 -6.61 13.99 6.39
N PRO A 208 -5.98 13.28 5.44
CA PRO A 208 -6.02 11.82 5.28
C PRO A 208 -5.32 11.09 6.43
N PHE A 209 -5.97 10.10 7.01
CA PHE A 209 -5.43 9.31 8.13
C PHE A 209 -5.85 7.84 8.00
N ALA A 210 -4.95 6.95 8.37
CA ALA A 210 -5.25 5.53 8.47
C ALA A 210 -4.71 4.92 9.76
N ALA A 211 -5.55 4.22 10.50
CA ALA A 211 -5.13 3.31 11.56
C ALA A 211 -5.42 1.88 11.11
N CYS A 212 -4.38 1.04 11.01
CA CYS A 212 -4.53 -0.38 10.70
C CYS A 212 -5.01 -1.15 11.93
N HIS A 213 -5.40 -2.42 11.73
CA HIS A 213 -5.98 -3.24 12.79
C HIS A 213 -5.18 -3.24 14.09
N ASP A 214 -5.87 -3.29 15.22
CA ASP A 214 -5.32 -3.33 16.59
C ASP A 214 -4.43 -2.13 16.96
N ALA A 215 -4.42 -1.05 16.17
CA ALA A 215 -3.70 0.15 16.53
C ALA A 215 -4.43 0.93 17.63
N LYS A 216 -3.68 1.69 18.43
CA LYS A 216 -4.23 2.49 19.55
C LYS A 216 -3.74 3.91 19.50
N VAL A 217 -4.68 4.85 19.48
CA VAL A 217 -4.43 6.29 19.67
C VAL A 217 -4.75 6.65 21.10
N LYS A 218 -3.75 7.03 21.87
CA LYS A 218 -3.87 7.29 23.30
C LYS A 218 -4.51 8.65 23.59
N ILE A 219 -5.04 8.81 24.81
CA ILE A 219 -5.69 10.00 25.31
C ILE A 219 -4.94 11.28 24.90
N GLY A 220 -5.65 12.23 24.32
CA GLY A 220 -5.14 13.56 23.97
C GLY A 220 -4.10 13.59 22.85
N ALA A 221 -3.91 12.50 22.10
CA ALA A 221 -2.98 12.50 20.98
C ALA A 221 -3.47 13.45 19.87
N LYS A 222 -2.52 14.11 19.20
CA LYS A 222 -2.78 14.98 18.05
C LYS A 222 -2.10 14.40 16.83
N ILE A 223 -2.90 14.03 15.83
CA ILE A 223 -2.42 13.39 14.62
C ILE A 223 -2.74 14.29 13.42
N TYR A 224 -1.69 14.69 12.72
CA TYR A 224 -1.79 15.49 11.52
C TYR A 224 -2.03 14.62 10.27
N GLU A 225 -2.42 15.29 9.20
CA GLU A 225 -2.74 14.68 7.92
C GLU A 225 -1.56 13.90 7.33
N GLY A 226 -1.86 12.88 6.54
CA GLY A 226 -0.85 12.02 5.88
C GLY A 226 -0.28 10.93 6.78
N THR A 227 -0.85 10.70 7.96
CA THR A 227 -0.33 9.73 8.92
C THR A 227 -0.98 8.36 8.76
N THR A 228 -0.16 7.30 8.71
CA THR A 228 -0.60 5.90 8.81
C THR A 228 -0.03 5.25 10.08
N LEU A 229 -0.91 4.72 10.91
CA LEU A 229 -0.53 3.83 12.01
C LEU A 229 -0.62 2.38 11.53
N GLY A 230 0.52 1.70 11.45
CA GLY A 230 0.58 0.28 11.10
C GLY A 230 -0.12 -0.62 12.14
N PRO A 231 -0.30 -1.92 11.83
CA PRO A 231 -0.92 -2.86 12.75
C PRO A 231 -0.22 -2.88 14.13
N PHE A 232 -1.02 -2.96 15.19
CA PHE A 232 -0.55 -3.00 16.59
C PHE A 232 0.23 -1.76 17.07
N CYS A 233 0.30 -0.69 16.26
CA CYS A 233 0.94 0.55 16.67
C CYS A 233 0.20 1.20 17.84
N LYS A 234 0.97 1.77 18.75
CA LYS A 234 0.42 2.60 19.85
C LYS A 234 1.06 3.98 19.75
N VAL A 235 0.23 5.00 19.62
CA VAL A 235 0.69 6.38 19.49
C VAL A 235 0.20 7.24 20.63
N ARG A 236 1.06 8.15 21.09
CA ARG A 236 0.76 9.16 22.11
C ARG A 236 1.49 10.47 21.77
N GLY A 237 0.92 11.57 22.17
CA GLY A 237 1.52 12.89 21.94
C GLY A 237 1.12 13.47 20.59
N GLU A 238 2.04 14.14 19.94
CA GLU A 238 1.82 14.84 18.68
C GLU A 238 2.59 14.15 17.57
N VAL A 239 1.91 13.86 16.45
CA VAL A 239 2.48 13.20 15.27
C VAL A 239 2.21 14.07 14.07
N GLU A 240 3.26 14.55 13.45
CA GLU A 240 3.27 15.34 12.23
C GLU A 240 4.07 14.59 11.15
N ASN A 241 3.67 14.79 9.90
CA ASN A 241 4.30 14.15 8.74
C ASN A 241 5.48 15.01 8.24
#